data_d6b58ccb1f6e3d20288257d70e75724c
#
_entry.id   d6b58ccb1f6e3d20288257d70e75724c
#
_cell.length_a   1.000
_cell.length_b   1.000
_cell.length_c   1.000
_cell.angle_alpha   90.00
_cell.angle_beta   90.00
_cell.angle_gamma   90.00
#
_symmetry.space_group_name_H-M   'P 1'
#
loop_
_entity.id
_entity.type
_entity.pdbx_description
1 polymer ?
#
loop_
_entity_poly.entity_id
_entity_poly.type
_entity_poly.pdbx_seq_one_letter_code
_entity_poly.pdbx_strand_id
1 'polypeptide(L)'
;MSAMSKLPADFLWGYATASYQIEGSTTADGRAPSIWDTFASKPGKTLDGLDGTHATESYAKWQDDIALLKSYGAKSYRFSLSWSRIIPKGGKDDPVNDAGIKHYSDFIDGLLAAGITPFVTIYHWDLPQELHDRYGGWLDRRIIDDFANYAAVCFRAFGDRVKHWLTINEPWCVAVLGYCVGIHAPGRCSDRTKSPEGGDSATEPWIVAHNEILAHAQAVKIYREQFKPAQKGQIGITLNGDWCMPWDNSPENIKATQDALDTAIGWFADPIYLGYYPASMKAMLGARLPEFTPAELALVHGSSDFYGMNTYTTKLIKAGGTLEHHGLTDSTFTRPDGTQLGVQAHCSWLQAYAPGFRALLNYLWKKYNMPIYVTENGFAVKDEGTKPLSEAVEDTDRVNYYQGNLEALLAAVAEDGCDIRSYYGWSLLDNFEWGDGYVTRFGVTYVNYDTQERVPKASARFIATWFKEHVAA
;
A
#
# COMPACT_ATOMS: atom_id res chain seq x y z
N MET A 1 9.18 -38.07 2.65
CA MET A 1 8.47 -36.79 2.58
C MET A 1 9.04 -35.93 3.70
N SER A 2 9.79 -34.90 3.38
CA SER A 2 10.25 -33.92 4.37
C SER A 2 9.03 -33.35 5.09
N ALA A 3 9.09 -33.23 6.42
CA ALA A 3 8.04 -32.56 7.17
C ALA A 3 7.85 -31.17 6.53
N MET A 4 6.62 -30.86 6.08
CA MET A 4 6.30 -29.52 5.57
C MET A 4 6.73 -28.51 6.63
N SER A 5 7.68 -27.65 6.30
CA SER A 5 8.04 -26.53 7.16
C SER A 5 6.80 -25.68 7.40
N LYS A 6 6.63 -25.25 8.65
CA LYS A 6 5.56 -24.32 9.03
C LYS A 6 6.12 -22.94 9.20
N LEU A 7 5.29 -21.94 8.98
CA LEU A 7 5.57 -20.57 9.36
C LEU A 7 5.70 -20.44 10.89
N PRO A 8 6.47 -19.47 11.41
CA PRO A 8 6.59 -19.25 12.85
C PRO A 8 5.25 -19.07 13.56
N ALA A 9 5.16 -19.45 14.84
CA ALA A 9 3.93 -19.34 15.63
C ALA A 9 3.46 -17.89 15.82
N ASP A 10 4.37 -16.94 15.78
CA ASP A 10 4.12 -15.50 15.86
C ASP A 10 3.92 -14.82 14.49
N PHE A 11 3.81 -15.60 13.41
CA PHE A 11 3.54 -15.07 12.08
C PHE A 11 2.20 -14.34 12.03
N LEU A 12 2.22 -13.07 11.65
CA LEU A 12 1.02 -12.25 11.56
C LEU A 12 0.35 -12.45 10.20
N TRP A 13 -0.91 -12.87 10.22
CA TRP A 13 -1.68 -12.99 8.99
C TRP A 13 -3.09 -12.42 9.15
N GLY A 14 -3.62 -11.93 8.07
CA GLY A 14 -4.96 -11.37 8.02
C GLY A 14 -5.22 -10.64 6.72
N TYR A 15 -5.91 -9.53 6.82
CA TYR A 15 -6.35 -8.75 5.67
C TYR A 15 -6.00 -7.28 5.85
N ALA A 16 -5.97 -6.54 4.75
CA ALA A 16 -5.70 -5.12 4.74
C ALA A 16 -6.88 -4.32 4.17
N THR A 17 -6.98 -3.05 4.59
CA THR A 17 -7.88 -2.04 4.03
C THR A 17 -7.25 -0.65 4.15
N ALA A 18 -7.86 0.36 3.52
CA ALA A 18 -7.51 1.76 3.68
C ALA A 18 -8.73 2.62 4.00
N SER A 19 -8.55 3.66 4.80
CA SER A 19 -9.62 4.49 5.36
C SER A 19 -10.56 5.06 4.31
N TYR A 20 -10.03 5.75 3.29
CA TYR A 20 -10.87 6.35 2.26
C TYR A 20 -11.65 5.31 1.45
N GLN A 21 -11.08 4.12 1.27
CA GLN A 21 -11.68 3.06 0.46
C GLN A 21 -12.85 2.34 1.13
N ILE A 22 -12.90 2.33 2.47
CA ILE A 22 -13.92 1.55 3.20
C ILE A 22 -14.81 2.37 4.13
N GLU A 23 -14.33 3.48 4.70
CA GLU A 23 -15.00 4.12 5.82
C GLU A 23 -16.33 4.77 5.45
N GLY A 24 -16.40 5.47 4.33
CA GLY A 24 -17.53 6.36 4.05
C GLY A 24 -17.63 7.47 5.09
N SER A 25 -18.84 7.94 5.38
CA SER A 25 -19.10 8.93 6.46
C SER A 25 -18.16 10.15 6.37
N THR A 26 -17.95 10.66 5.16
CA THR A 26 -16.89 11.64 4.85
C THR A 26 -17.07 13.00 5.52
N THR A 27 -18.25 13.26 6.09
CA THR A 27 -18.56 14.51 6.83
C THR A 27 -18.90 14.28 8.30
N ALA A 28 -18.83 13.02 8.79
CA ALA A 28 -19.21 12.70 10.15
C ALA A 28 -18.14 13.16 11.16
N ASP A 29 -18.59 13.51 12.35
CA ASP A 29 -17.77 13.75 13.55
C ASP A 29 -16.62 14.74 13.33
N GLY A 30 -16.85 15.78 12.52
CA GLY A 30 -15.90 16.86 12.29
C GLY A 30 -14.77 16.54 11.31
N ARG A 31 -14.85 15.42 10.57
CA ARG A 31 -13.93 15.14 9.45
C ARG A 31 -14.00 16.26 8.40
N ALA A 32 -12.85 16.72 7.92
CA ALA A 32 -12.77 17.62 6.78
C ALA A 32 -12.41 16.84 5.48
N PRO A 33 -12.58 17.45 4.29
CA PRO A 33 -12.23 16.78 3.04
C PRO A 33 -10.75 16.43 2.95
N SER A 34 -10.47 15.28 2.36
CA SER A 34 -9.15 14.91 1.84
C SER A 34 -9.04 15.27 0.34
N ILE A 35 -7.84 15.18 -0.21
CA ILE A 35 -7.63 15.38 -1.65
C ILE A 35 -8.41 14.36 -2.49
N TRP A 36 -8.71 13.17 -1.96
CA TRP A 36 -9.53 12.19 -2.65
C TRP A 36 -11.02 12.55 -2.70
N ASP A 37 -11.57 13.17 -1.64
CA ASP A 37 -12.94 13.70 -1.69
C ASP A 37 -13.08 14.73 -2.83
N THR A 38 -12.12 15.66 -2.93
CA THR A 38 -12.12 16.68 -3.98
C THR A 38 -11.86 16.10 -5.37
N PHE A 39 -10.97 15.13 -5.49
CA PHE A 39 -10.59 14.54 -6.76
C PHE A 39 -11.71 13.66 -7.33
N ALA A 40 -12.22 12.72 -6.54
CA ALA A 40 -13.22 11.75 -6.98
C ALA A 40 -14.59 12.39 -7.30
N SER A 41 -14.89 13.55 -6.70
CA SER A 41 -16.12 14.29 -7.02
C SER A 41 -16.09 14.98 -8.39
N LYS A 42 -14.92 15.07 -9.05
CA LYS A 42 -14.79 15.68 -10.39
C LYS A 42 -15.21 14.69 -11.48
N PRO A 43 -15.99 15.12 -12.49
CA PRO A 43 -16.40 14.23 -13.58
C PRO A 43 -15.21 13.55 -14.29
N GLY A 44 -15.32 12.25 -14.54
CA GLY A 44 -14.34 11.47 -15.29
C GLY A 44 -13.06 11.12 -14.52
N LYS A 45 -13.03 11.32 -13.19
CA LYS A 45 -11.88 10.94 -12.35
C LYS A 45 -11.98 9.52 -11.79
N THR A 46 -13.16 8.94 -11.79
CA THR A 46 -13.42 7.53 -11.51
C THR A 46 -14.18 6.90 -12.66
N LEU A 47 -14.01 5.59 -12.90
CA LEU A 47 -14.61 4.88 -14.04
C LEU A 47 -16.13 4.88 -14.00
N ASP A 48 -16.71 4.74 -12.81
CA ASP A 48 -18.16 4.70 -12.59
C ASP A 48 -18.75 6.08 -12.17
N GLY A 49 -17.91 7.09 -12.01
CA GLY A 49 -18.32 8.43 -11.57
C GLY A 49 -18.69 8.51 -10.08
N LEU A 50 -18.37 7.47 -9.29
CA LEU A 50 -18.64 7.42 -7.86
C LEU A 50 -17.40 7.80 -7.04
N ASP A 51 -17.61 8.09 -5.76
CA ASP A 51 -16.58 8.50 -4.80
C ASP A 51 -16.61 7.67 -3.50
N GLY A 52 -15.75 8.01 -2.53
CA GLY A 52 -15.65 7.32 -1.25
C GLY A 52 -16.69 7.75 -0.19
N THR A 53 -17.72 8.54 -0.55
CA THR A 53 -18.68 9.11 0.43
C THR A 53 -19.43 8.03 1.21
N HIS A 54 -19.81 6.95 0.54
CA HIS A 54 -20.46 5.78 1.15
C HIS A 54 -19.46 4.64 1.38
N ALA A 55 -18.66 4.33 0.39
CA ALA A 55 -17.71 3.21 0.41
C ALA A 55 -18.38 1.91 0.89
N THR A 56 -17.86 1.31 1.94
CA THR A 56 -18.48 0.15 2.60
C THR A 56 -19.07 0.49 3.98
N GLU A 57 -19.25 1.78 4.26
CA GLU A 57 -19.78 2.31 5.54
C GLU A 57 -19.03 1.75 6.77
N SER A 58 -17.76 1.37 6.62
CA SER A 58 -17.00 0.76 7.72
C SER A 58 -16.80 1.70 8.90
N TYR A 59 -16.90 3.04 8.73
CA TYR A 59 -16.92 3.97 9.85
C TYR A 59 -18.08 3.68 10.83
N ALA A 60 -19.26 3.37 10.32
CA ALA A 60 -20.43 3.03 11.12
C ALA A 60 -20.50 1.53 11.47
N LYS A 61 -19.93 0.67 10.62
CA LYS A 61 -20.05 -0.80 10.69
C LYS A 61 -18.79 -1.51 11.18
N TRP A 62 -17.89 -0.81 11.85
CA TRP A 62 -16.61 -1.38 12.27
C TRP A 62 -16.74 -2.62 13.17
N GLN A 63 -17.82 -2.72 13.98
CA GLN A 63 -18.08 -3.91 14.78
C GLN A 63 -18.40 -5.12 13.92
N ASP A 64 -19.15 -4.93 12.82
CA ASP A 64 -19.48 -6.00 11.87
C ASP A 64 -18.21 -6.47 11.17
N ASP A 65 -17.32 -5.55 10.80
CA ASP A 65 -16.04 -5.87 10.15
C ASP A 65 -15.08 -6.62 11.11
N ILE A 66 -15.06 -6.28 12.41
CA ILE A 66 -14.34 -7.06 13.44
C ILE A 66 -14.93 -8.45 13.59
N ALA A 67 -16.26 -8.58 13.62
CA ALA A 67 -16.91 -9.88 13.70
C ALA A 67 -16.58 -10.75 12.48
N LEU A 68 -16.51 -10.15 11.30
CA LEU A 68 -16.11 -10.81 10.07
C LEU A 68 -14.65 -11.31 10.14
N LEU A 69 -13.70 -10.45 10.53
CA LEU A 69 -12.30 -10.82 10.73
C LEU A 69 -12.14 -11.98 11.73
N LYS A 70 -12.88 -11.92 12.84
CA LYS A 70 -12.90 -12.97 13.85
C LYS A 70 -13.44 -14.29 13.26
N SER A 71 -14.48 -14.24 12.42
CA SER A 71 -15.06 -15.41 11.77
C SER A 71 -14.08 -16.10 10.82
N TYR A 72 -13.17 -15.34 10.20
CA TYR A 72 -12.08 -15.84 9.37
C TYR A 72 -10.89 -16.35 10.20
N GLY A 73 -10.86 -16.09 11.51
CA GLY A 73 -9.75 -16.47 12.39
C GLY A 73 -8.48 -15.63 12.16
N ALA A 74 -8.62 -14.45 11.56
CA ALA A 74 -7.50 -13.52 11.32
C ALA A 74 -6.77 -13.22 12.63
N LYS A 75 -5.43 -13.21 12.57
CA LYS A 75 -4.57 -12.91 13.73
C LYS A 75 -4.20 -11.44 13.80
N SER A 76 -4.26 -10.76 12.68
CA SER A 76 -3.95 -9.35 12.58
C SER A 76 -4.83 -8.67 11.53
N TYR A 77 -5.00 -7.37 11.66
CA TYR A 77 -5.70 -6.55 10.68
C TYR A 77 -4.91 -5.28 10.41
N ARG A 78 -4.55 -5.08 9.13
CA ARG A 78 -3.93 -3.85 8.68
C ARG A 78 -4.98 -2.88 8.18
N PHE A 79 -4.98 -1.67 8.73
CA PHE A 79 -5.89 -0.60 8.32
C PHE A 79 -5.18 0.75 8.39
N SER A 80 -5.71 1.76 7.70
CA SER A 80 -5.16 3.10 7.78
C SER A 80 -6.04 4.05 8.59
N LEU A 81 -5.39 5.07 9.13
CA LEU A 81 -6.05 6.19 9.80
C LEU A 81 -6.35 7.29 8.78
N SER A 82 -7.48 7.96 8.90
CA SER A 82 -7.78 9.15 8.12
C SER A 82 -7.18 10.39 8.79
N TRP A 83 -6.19 11.01 8.15
CA TRP A 83 -5.56 12.22 8.67
C TRP A 83 -6.58 13.33 8.88
N SER A 84 -7.49 13.54 7.95
CA SER A 84 -8.53 14.56 8.05
C SER A 84 -9.64 14.26 9.08
N ARG A 85 -9.72 13.03 9.65
CA ARG A 85 -10.53 12.77 10.86
C ARG A 85 -9.82 13.17 12.12
N ILE A 86 -8.51 12.97 12.18
CA ILE A 86 -7.72 13.17 13.41
C ILE A 86 -7.29 14.64 13.53
N ILE A 87 -6.83 15.25 12.45
CA ILE A 87 -6.53 16.69 12.36
C ILE A 87 -7.24 17.23 11.11
N PRO A 88 -8.46 17.73 11.21
CA PRO A 88 -9.28 18.06 10.05
C PRO A 88 -8.63 19.02 9.05
N LYS A 89 -7.86 19.99 9.52
CA LYS A 89 -7.10 20.92 8.66
C LYS A 89 -5.67 20.48 8.38
N GLY A 90 -5.19 19.42 9.05
CA GLY A 90 -3.96 18.70 8.78
C GLY A 90 -2.68 19.27 9.35
N GLY A 91 -2.60 20.58 9.61
CA GLY A 91 -1.36 21.25 10.02
C GLY A 91 -0.96 20.98 11.47
N LYS A 92 0.33 21.16 11.78
CA LYS A 92 0.87 20.92 13.14
C LYS A 92 0.30 21.85 14.21
N ASP A 93 -0.15 23.03 13.81
CA ASP A 93 -0.74 24.03 14.70
C ASP A 93 -2.29 24.01 14.67
N ASP A 94 -2.87 23.09 13.86
CA ASP A 94 -4.32 22.93 13.79
C ASP A 94 -4.84 22.02 14.91
N PRO A 95 -6.10 22.21 15.35
CA PRO A 95 -6.65 21.45 16.47
C PRO A 95 -6.83 19.97 16.11
N VAL A 96 -6.55 19.11 17.07
CA VAL A 96 -6.86 17.67 17.02
C VAL A 96 -8.37 17.49 17.26
N ASN A 97 -8.97 16.55 16.54
CA ASN A 97 -10.37 16.20 16.64
C ASN A 97 -10.56 15.00 17.60
N ASP A 98 -11.05 15.25 18.78
CA ASP A 98 -11.27 14.23 19.81
C ASP A 98 -12.25 13.13 19.37
N ALA A 99 -13.24 13.45 18.54
CA ALA A 99 -14.18 12.45 18.03
C ALA A 99 -13.49 11.46 17.08
N GLY A 100 -12.59 11.94 16.22
CA GLY A 100 -11.77 11.08 15.36
C GLY A 100 -10.82 10.19 16.16
N ILE A 101 -10.16 10.74 17.19
CA ILE A 101 -9.32 9.95 18.11
C ILE A 101 -10.16 8.87 18.80
N LYS A 102 -11.34 9.24 19.33
CA LYS A 102 -12.23 8.29 20.01
C LYS A 102 -12.66 7.14 19.10
N HIS A 103 -13.07 7.43 17.88
CA HIS A 103 -13.47 6.40 16.92
C HIS A 103 -12.38 5.34 16.72
N TYR A 104 -11.15 5.76 16.40
CA TYR A 104 -10.05 4.81 16.18
C TYR A 104 -9.62 4.13 17.48
N SER A 105 -9.74 4.79 18.62
CA SER A 105 -9.49 4.18 19.94
C SER A 105 -10.46 3.03 20.22
N ASP A 106 -11.76 3.25 20.01
CA ASP A 106 -12.80 2.24 20.18
C ASP A 106 -12.61 1.06 19.22
N PHE A 107 -12.21 1.37 17.96
CA PHE A 107 -11.94 0.35 16.96
C PHE A 107 -10.72 -0.52 17.31
N ILE A 108 -9.62 0.10 17.75
CA ILE A 108 -8.41 -0.62 18.21
C ILE A 108 -8.72 -1.50 19.42
N ASP A 109 -9.49 -0.98 20.39
CA ASP A 109 -9.91 -1.76 21.55
C ASP A 109 -10.80 -2.95 21.16
N GLY A 110 -11.70 -2.76 20.19
CA GLY A 110 -12.53 -3.82 19.64
C GLY A 110 -11.71 -4.92 18.95
N LEU A 111 -10.70 -4.57 18.18
CA LEU A 111 -9.78 -5.55 17.55
C LEU A 111 -9.04 -6.36 18.62
N LEU A 112 -8.46 -5.70 19.61
CA LEU A 112 -7.74 -6.35 20.69
C LEU A 112 -8.65 -7.27 21.53
N ALA A 113 -9.87 -6.84 21.83
CA ALA A 113 -10.86 -7.66 22.51
C ALA A 113 -11.28 -8.91 21.70
N ALA A 114 -11.21 -8.81 20.37
CA ALA A 114 -11.42 -9.96 19.47
C ALA A 114 -10.18 -10.85 19.31
N GLY A 115 -9.04 -10.51 19.91
CA GLY A 115 -7.76 -11.22 19.77
C GLY A 115 -7.04 -10.95 18.45
N ILE A 116 -7.33 -9.81 17.81
CA ILE A 116 -6.76 -9.40 16.51
C ILE A 116 -5.74 -8.29 16.73
N THR A 117 -4.51 -8.49 16.30
CA THR A 117 -3.43 -7.51 16.42
C THR A 117 -3.62 -6.37 15.42
N PRO A 118 -3.74 -5.09 15.86
CA PRO A 118 -3.81 -3.97 14.95
C PRO A 118 -2.43 -3.69 14.32
N PHE A 119 -2.38 -3.53 12.99
CA PHE A 119 -1.24 -3.07 12.23
C PHE A 119 -1.65 -1.79 11.51
N VAL A 120 -1.14 -0.65 11.94
CA VAL A 120 -1.71 0.65 11.59
C VAL A 120 -0.85 1.38 10.57
N THR A 121 -1.48 1.76 9.46
CA THR A 121 -0.92 2.68 8.46
C THR A 121 -1.36 4.11 8.78
N ILE A 122 -0.39 5.01 8.96
CA ILE A 122 -0.66 6.41 9.33
C ILE A 122 -1.21 7.19 8.14
N TYR A 123 -0.67 6.97 6.94
CA TYR A 123 -1.07 7.67 5.71
C TYR A 123 -1.26 6.72 4.54
N HIS A 124 -2.48 6.69 3.97
CA HIS A 124 -2.84 5.91 2.79
C HIS A 124 -3.57 6.80 1.79
N TRP A 125 -2.85 7.83 1.29
CA TRP A 125 -3.17 8.72 0.18
C TRP A 125 -4.20 9.82 0.44
N ASP A 126 -4.83 9.82 1.60
CA ASP A 126 -5.92 10.74 1.97
C ASP A 126 -5.42 12.01 2.70
N LEU A 127 -4.51 12.74 2.05
CA LEU A 127 -4.00 14.03 2.51
C LEU A 127 -5.15 15.01 2.76
N PRO A 128 -5.21 15.72 3.90
CA PRO A 128 -6.17 16.81 4.09
C PRO A 128 -6.13 17.82 2.96
N GLN A 129 -7.28 18.13 2.35
CA GLN A 129 -7.40 19.06 1.23
C GLN A 129 -6.81 20.44 1.61
N GLU A 130 -7.02 20.89 2.84
CA GLU A 130 -6.52 22.16 3.35
C GLU A 130 -5.00 22.31 3.24
N LEU A 131 -4.22 21.23 3.44
CA LEU A 131 -2.76 21.26 3.28
C LEU A 131 -2.36 21.40 1.82
N HIS A 132 -3.12 20.80 0.91
CA HIS A 132 -2.93 21.01 -0.53
C HIS A 132 -3.23 22.46 -0.92
N ASP A 133 -4.33 23.01 -0.43
CA ASP A 133 -4.76 24.38 -0.73
C ASP A 133 -3.81 25.44 -0.14
N ARG A 134 -3.30 25.22 1.07
CA ARG A 134 -2.38 26.16 1.75
C ARG A 134 -1.02 26.27 1.07
N TYR A 135 -0.47 25.14 0.57
CA TYR A 135 0.92 25.13 0.09
C TYR A 135 1.27 24.05 -0.92
N GLY A 136 0.28 23.33 -1.47
CA GLY A 136 0.52 22.26 -2.44
C GLY A 136 0.81 20.88 -1.84
N GLY A 137 0.58 20.70 -0.53
CA GLY A 137 0.75 19.42 0.14
C GLY A 137 2.16 18.86 0.01
N TRP A 138 2.31 17.67 -0.56
CA TRP A 138 3.62 16.98 -0.70
C TRP A 138 4.65 17.74 -1.54
N LEU A 139 4.27 18.77 -2.31
CA LEU A 139 5.21 19.60 -3.07
C LEU A 139 6.05 20.52 -2.18
N ASP A 140 5.58 20.88 -1.01
CA ASP A 140 6.26 21.82 -0.10
C ASP A 140 6.84 21.09 1.11
N ARG A 141 8.04 21.49 1.51
CA ARG A 141 8.74 20.88 2.66
C ARG A 141 8.03 21.06 4.01
N ARG A 142 7.08 22.01 4.12
CA ARG A 142 6.25 22.18 5.33
C ARG A 142 5.47 20.91 5.69
N ILE A 143 5.14 20.09 4.71
CA ILE A 143 4.45 18.79 4.92
C ILE A 143 5.22 17.85 5.85
N ILE A 144 6.57 17.96 5.89
CA ILE A 144 7.41 17.10 6.73
C ILE A 144 7.07 17.30 8.21
N ASP A 145 6.95 18.57 8.64
CA ASP A 145 6.60 18.90 10.02
C ASP A 145 5.13 18.57 10.33
N ASP A 146 4.22 18.85 9.38
CA ASP A 146 2.79 18.59 9.55
C ASP A 146 2.53 17.09 9.66
N PHE A 147 3.16 16.26 8.80
CA PHE A 147 3.07 14.80 8.87
C PHE A 147 3.68 14.24 10.15
N ALA A 148 4.85 14.74 10.54
CA ALA A 148 5.52 14.31 11.76
C ALA A 148 4.69 14.61 13.02
N ASN A 149 4.00 15.76 13.07
CA ASN A 149 3.05 16.08 14.13
C ASN A 149 1.83 15.16 14.11
N TYR A 150 1.24 14.91 12.95
CA TYR A 150 0.13 13.96 12.81
C TYR A 150 0.52 12.57 13.31
N ALA A 151 1.67 12.07 12.92
CA ALA A 151 2.20 10.80 13.39
C ALA A 151 2.39 10.79 14.92
N ALA A 152 2.94 11.86 15.49
CA ALA A 152 3.10 12.01 16.95
C ALA A 152 1.76 12.01 17.70
N VAL A 153 0.72 12.62 17.15
CA VAL A 153 -0.65 12.57 17.69
C VAL A 153 -1.15 11.12 17.71
N CYS A 154 -0.97 10.38 16.60
CA CYS A 154 -1.36 8.97 16.51
C CYS A 154 -0.58 8.09 17.52
N PHE A 155 0.73 8.27 17.62
CA PHE A 155 1.55 7.51 18.59
C PHE A 155 1.13 7.78 20.04
N ARG A 156 0.82 9.02 20.36
CA ARG A 156 0.35 9.39 21.71
C ARG A 156 -1.01 8.78 22.02
N ALA A 157 -1.92 8.79 21.05
CA ALA A 157 -3.29 8.34 21.25
C ALA A 157 -3.44 6.81 21.27
N PHE A 158 -2.61 6.07 20.51
CA PHE A 158 -2.85 4.65 20.25
C PHE A 158 -1.64 3.74 20.55
N GLY A 159 -0.45 4.29 20.74
CA GLY A 159 0.79 3.50 20.81
C GLY A 159 0.95 2.66 22.09
N ASP A 160 0.14 2.89 23.11
CA ASP A 160 0.02 1.98 24.24
C ASP A 160 -0.51 0.59 23.82
N ARG A 161 -1.35 0.53 22.77
CA ARG A 161 -2.03 -0.65 22.24
C ARG A 161 -1.48 -1.10 20.88
N VAL A 162 -1.16 -0.18 19.98
CA VAL A 162 -0.60 -0.47 18.65
C VAL A 162 0.90 -0.72 18.75
N LYS A 163 1.36 -1.86 18.22
CA LYS A 163 2.78 -2.26 18.22
C LYS A 163 3.42 -2.35 16.84
N HIS A 164 2.62 -2.17 15.77
CA HIS A 164 3.09 -2.22 14.40
C HIS A 164 2.58 -1.00 13.64
N TRP A 165 3.53 -0.18 13.16
CA TRP A 165 3.25 1.08 12.48
C TRP A 165 3.83 1.11 11.09
N LEU A 166 3.04 1.55 10.12
CA LEU A 166 3.48 1.98 8.80
C LEU A 166 3.26 3.49 8.68
N THR A 167 4.29 4.21 8.29
CA THR A 167 4.20 5.67 8.14
C THR A 167 3.39 6.04 6.91
N ILE A 168 3.83 5.58 5.74
CA ILE A 168 3.27 5.91 4.43
C ILE A 168 3.04 4.63 3.66
N ASN A 169 1.89 4.55 2.98
CA ASN A 169 1.59 3.49 2.02
C ASN A 169 1.98 3.93 0.62
N GLU A 170 2.83 3.15 -0.04
CA GLU A 170 3.16 3.25 -1.46
C GLU A 170 3.49 4.68 -1.94
N PRO A 171 4.56 5.29 -1.47
CA PRO A 171 4.90 6.66 -1.85
C PRO A 171 5.15 6.81 -3.36
N TRP A 172 5.54 5.74 -4.06
CA TRP A 172 5.62 5.74 -5.52
C TRP A 172 4.25 6.04 -6.17
N CYS A 173 3.18 5.45 -5.66
CA CYS A 173 1.83 5.70 -6.17
C CYS A 173 1.41 7.16 -5.92
N VAL A 174 1.72 7.71 -4.75
CA VAL A 174 1.46 9.13 -4.48
C VAL A 174 2.23 10.01 -5.47
N ALA A 175 3.54 9.84 -5.57
CA ALA A 175 4.40 10.68 -6.42
C ALA A 175 4.08 10.53 -7.91
N VAL A 176 3.90 9.30 -8.40
CA VAL A 176 3.73 9.05 -9.83
C VAL A 176 2.27 9.21 -10.26
N LEU A 177 1.33 8.52 -9.61
CA LEU A 177 -0.06 8.55 -10.05
C LEU A 177 -0.72 9.88 -9.73
N GLY A 178 -0.32 10.54 -8.63
CA GLY A 178 -0.84 11.83 -8.19
C GLY A 178 -0.18 13.04 -8.83
N TYR A 179 1.14 13.01 -9.07
CA TYR A 179 1.91 14.19 -9.48
C TYR A 179 2.71 14.02 -10.80
N CYS A 180 2.60 12.88 -11.49
CA CYS A 180 3.21 12.66 -12.80
C CYS A 180 2.16 12.31 -13.87
N VAL A 181 1.33 11.29 -13.59
CA VAL A 181 0.31 10.78 -14.52
C VAL A 181 -1.03 11.48 -14.35
N GLY A 182 -1.35 11.94 -13.14
CA GLY A 182 -2.56 12.70 -12.81
C GLY A 182 -3.85 11.88 -12.78
N ILE A 183 -3.75 10.56 -12.58
CA ILE A 183 -4.91 9.65 -12.50
C ILE A 183 -5.34 9.34 -11.06
N HIS A 184 -4.55 9.72 -10.06
CA HIS A 184 -4.93 9.74 -8.65
C HIS A 184 -4.91 11.17 -8.10
N ALA A 185 -5.53 11.37 -6.92
CA ALA A 185 -5.48 12.64 -6.23
C ALA A 185 -4.03 13.07 -5.94
N PRO A 186 -3.69 14.35 -6.05
CA PRO A 186 -4.53 15.50 -6.37
C PRO A 186 -4.77 15.69 -7.88
N GLY A 187 -4.24 14.83 -8.75
CA GLY A 187 -4.51 14.84 -10.19
C GLY A 187 -3.60 15.77 -10.99
N ARG A 188 -2.35 15.96 -10.57
CA ARG A 188 -1.39 16.88 -11.21
C ARG A 188 -0.55 16.17 -12.26
N CYS A 189 -0.41 16.77 -13.42
CA CYS A 189 0.51 16.32 -14.49
C CYS A 189 0.74 17.43 -15.52
N SER A 190 1.68 17.22 -16.46
CA SER A 190 1.95 18.17 -17.56
C SER A 190 0.86 18.20 -18.65
N ASP A 191 0.01 17.17 -18.73
CA ASP A 191 -1.12 17.11 -19.67
C ASP A 191 -2.29 17.96 -19.19
N ARG A 192 -2.51 19.11 -19.82
CA ARG A 192 -3.57 20.07 -19.46
C ARG A 192 -4.98 19.59 -19.77
N THR A 193 -5.12 18.53 -20.55
CA THR A 193 -6.44 17.88 -20.78
C THR A 193 -6.86 17.04 -19.56
N LYS A 194 -5.91 16.49 -18.83
CA LYS A 194 -6.12 15.71 -17.60
C LYS A 194 -6.05 16.58 -16.34
N SER A 195 -5.15 17.54 -16.32
CA SER A 195 -4.88 18.44 -15.20
C SER A 195 -4.91 19.92 -15.63
N PRO A 196 -6.11 20.49 -15.82
CA PRO A 196 -6.23 21.92 -16.19
C PRO A 196 -5.69 22.85 -15.11
N GLU A 197 -5.70 22.43 -13.85
CA GLU A 197 -5.24 23.18 -12.69
C GLU A 197 -3.70 23.28 -12.59
N GLY A 198 -2.97 22.45 -13.32
CA GLY A 198 -1.51 22.50 -13.37
C GLY A 198 -0.82 21.18 -13.03
N GLY A 199 0.49 21.23 -12.96
CA GLY A 199 1.39 20.13 -12.69
C GLY A 199 2.57 20.12 -13.65
N ASP A 200 3.66 19.51 -13.20
CA ASP A 200 4.87 19.30 -14.01
C ASP A 200 5.39 17.88 -13.79
N SER A 201 5.05 16.99 -14.73
CA SER A 201 5.45 15.59 -14.69
C SER A 201 6.97 15.37 -14.71
N ALA A 202 7.75 16.38 -15.13
CA ALA A 202 9.20 16.28 -15.20
C ALA A 202 9.90 16.57 -13.86
N THR A 203 9.25 17.27 -12.94
CA THR A 203 9.87 17.73 -11.68
C THR A 203 9.09 17.35 -10.42
N GLU A 204 7.77 17.50 -10.43
CA GLU A 204 6.93 17.30 -9.24
C GLU A 204 7.05 15.91 -8.60
N PRO A 205 7.04 14.77 -9.34
CA PRO A 205 7.11 13.46 -8.70
C PRO A 205 8.39 13.25 -7.90
N TRP A 206 9.51 13.79 -8.35
CA TRP A 206 10.81 13.68 -7.68
C TRP A 206 10.85 14.50 -6.39
N ILE A 207 10.24 15.68 -6.39
CA ILE A 207 10.10 16.56 -5.20
C ILE A 207 9.19 15.90 -4.17
N VAL A 208 8.03 15.41 -4.61
CA VAL A 208 7.04 14.73 -3.75
C VAL A 208 7.67 13.52 -3.06
N ALA A 209 8.29 12.63 -3.82
CA ALA A 209 8.93 11.43 -3.26
C ALA A 209 10.04 11.77 -2.25
N HIS A 210 10.83 12.80 -2.54
CA HIS A 210 11.88 13.26 -1.62
C HIS A 210 11.29 13.76 -0.29
N ASN A 211 10.21 14.54 -0.35
CA ASN A 211 9.51 15.03 0.84
C ASN A 211 8.82 13.89 1.61
N GLU A 212 8.26 12.88 0.93
CA GLU A 212 7.69 11.69 1.57
C GLU A 212 8.75 10.88 2.33
N ILE A 213 9.93 10.67 1.74
CA ILE A 213 11.06 9.98 2.40
C ILE A 213 11.48 10.75 3.65
N LEU A 214 11.59 12.07 3.58
CA LEU A 214 11.96 12.92 4.72
C LEU A 214 10.88 12.94 5.81
N ALA A 215 9.61 13.01 5.43
CA ALA A 215 8.48 12.97 6.35
C ALA A 215 8.39 11.62 7.09
N HIS A 216 8.58 10.51 6.35
CA HIS A 216 8.71 9.18 6.93
C HIS A 216 9.83 9.15 7.97
N ALA A 217 11.03 9.57 7.60
CA ALA A 217 12.19 9.51 8.48
C ALA A 217 12.03 10.40 9.72
N GLN A 218 11.41 11.56 9.59
CA GLN A 218 11.11 12.45 10.71
C GLN A 218 10.09 11.82 11.68
N ALA A 219 9.05 11.19 11.16
CA ALA A 219 8.06 10.47 11.99
C ALA A 219 8.72 9.31 12.75
N VAL A 220 9.58 8.53 12.08
CA VAL A 220 10.35 7.44 12.71
C VAL A 220 11.27 7.96 13.81
N LYS A 221 11.98 9.07 13.57
CA LYS A 221 12.82 9.71 14.60
C LYS A 221 12.00 10.06 15.84
N ILE A 222 10.86 10.76 15.66
CA ILE A 222 9.96 11.13 16.76
C ILE A 222 9.48 9.88 17.51
N TYR A 223 9.06 8.84 16.78
CA TYR A 223 8.64 7.59 17.42
C TYR A 223 9.74 6.98 18.27
N ARG A 224 10.95 6.82 17.73
CA ARG A 224 12.08 6.19 18.39
C ARG A 224 12.56 6.96 19.62
N GLU A 225 12.59 8.29 19.55
CA GLU A 225 13.09 9.14 20.62
C GLU A 225 12.06 9.35 21.76
N GLN A 226 10.78 9.54 21.39
CA GLN A 226 9.78 9.99 22.35
C GLN A 226 8.80 8.89 22.81
N PHE A 227 8.54 7.90 21.98
CA PHE A 227 7.46 6.93 22.23
C PHE A 227 7.95 5.49 22.37
N LYS A 228 8.86 5.04 21.53
CA LYS A 228 9.33 3.63 21.50
C LYS A 228 9.84 3.12 22.85
N PRO A 229 10.57 3.90 23.69
CA PRO A 229 11.04 3.42 24.98
C PRO A 229 9.94 2.91 25.90
N ALA A 230 8.76 3.57 25.88
CA ALA A 230 7.59 3.17 26.66
C ALA A 230 6.69 2.18 25.89
N GLN A 231 6.45 2.42 24.62
CA GLN A 231 5.47 1.69 23.80
C GLN A 231 6.00 0.37 23.23
N LYS A 232 7.31 0.25 23.01
CA LYS A 232 8.00 -0.97 22.56
C LYS A 232 7.47 -1.56 21.25
N GLY A 233 6.95 -0.72 20.34
CA GLY A 233 6.50 -1.13 19.02
C GLY A 233 7.59 -1.08 17.96
N GLN A 234 7.21 -1.45 16.75
CA GLN A 234 8.03 -1.38 15.53
C GLN A 234 7.40 -0.38 14.55
N ILE A 235 8.24 0.30 13.78
CA ILE A 235 7.82 1.28 12.80
C ILE A 235 8.60 1.10 11.49
N GLY A 236 7.88 1.17 10.38
CA GLY A 236 8.46 1.11 9.04
C GLY A 236 7.63 1.87 8.03
N ILE A 237 7.96 1.67 6.76
CA ILE A 237 7.23 2.15 5.60
C ILE A 237 6.82 0.95 4.76
N THR A 238 5.73 1.05 4.01
CA THR A 238 5.42 0.01 3.03
C THR A 238 5.56 0.53 1.62
N LEU A 239 6.32 -0.20 0.83
CA LEU A 239 6.69 0.13 -0.53
C LEU A 239 6.01 -0.81 -1.50
N ASN A 240 5.43 -0.27 -2.57
CA ASN A 240 4.96 -1.07 -3.67
C ASN A 240 6.12 -1.46 -4.58
N GLY A 241 6.01 -2.62 -5.19
CA GLY A 241 6.95 -3.07 -6.20
C GLY A 241 6.65 -4.49 -6.64
N ASP A 242 6.69 -4.70 -7.95
CA ASP A 242 6.47 -5.99 -8.56
C ASP A 242 7.79 -6.60 -9.02
N TRP A 243 7.86 -7.93 -9.09
CA TRP A 243 9.03 -8.57 -9.67
C TRP A 243 9.14 -8.23 -11.16
N CYS A 244 10.36 -7.91 -11.57
CA CYS A 244 10.72 -7.68 -12.96
C CYS A 244 11.63 -8.79 -13.48
N MET A 245 11.32 -9.29 -14.66
CA MET A 245 12.13 -10.28 -15.39
C MET A 245 12.50 -9.69 -16.75
N PRO A 246 13.69 -9.97 -17.30
CA PRO A 246 13.99 -9.56 -18.65
C PRO A 246 13.09 -10.30 -19.65
N TRP A 247 12.61 -9.58 -20.67
CA TRP A 247 11.76 -10.15 -21.71
C TRP A 247 12.44 -11.26 -22.48
N ASP A 248 13.76 -11.11 -22.69
CA ASP A 248 14.68 -12.11 -23.22
C ASP A 248 16.06 -11.97 -22.56
N ASN A 249 17.01 -12.82 -22.93
CA ASN A 249 18.35 -12.81 -22.36
C ASN A 249 19.32 -11.82 -23.02
N SER A 250 18.83 -10.83 -23.77
CA SER A 250 19.68 -9.77 -24.33
C SER A 250 20.29 -8.90 -23.21
N PRO A 251 21.52 -8.46 -23.32
CA PRO A 251 22.17 -7.58 -22.34
C PRO A 251 21.35 -6.31 -22.07
N GLU A 252 20.68 -5.77 -23.10
CA GLU A 252 19.87 -4.57 -23.03
C GLU A 252 18.64 -4.78 -22.14
N ASN A 253 17.92 -5.91 -22.29
CA ASN A 253 16.75 -6.24 -21.49
C ASN A 253 17.12 -6.63 -20.05
N ILE A 254 18.27 -7.28 -19.84
CA ILE A 254 18.80 -7.56 -18.50
C ILE A 254 19.10 -6.25 -17.75
N LYS A 255 19.79 -5.29 -18.42
CA LYS A 255 20.04 -3.97 -17.84
C LYS A 255 18.75 -3.21 -17.57
N ALA A 256 17.83 -3.17 -18.52
CA ALA A 256 16.53 -2.51 -18.37
C ALA A 256 15.73 -3.07 -17.18
N THR A 257 15.83 -4.38 -16.94
CA THR A 257 15.19 -5.00 -15.76
C THR A 257 15.72 -4.44 -14.43
N GLN A 258 17.02 -4.22 -14.33
CA GLN A 258 17.61 -3.59 -13.14
C GLN A 258 17.17 -2.11 -13.01
N ASP A 259 17.15 -1.36 -14.13
CA ASP A 259 16.71 0.04 -14.14
C ASP A 259 15.22 0.16 -13.72
N ALA A 260 14.38 -0.79 -14.14
CA ALA A 260 12.98 -0.86 -13.70
C ALA A 260 12.84 -1.16 -12.20
N LEU A 261 13.61 -2.12 -11.65
CA LEU A 261 13.63 -2.42 -10.22
C LEU A 261 14.19 -1.25 -9.40
N ASP A 262 15.21 -0.57 -9.88
CA ASP A 262 15.79 0.60 -9.25
C ASP A 262 14.75 1.74 -9.15
N THR A 263 13.96 1.94 -10.20
CA THR A 263 12.97 3.02 -10.25
C THR A 263 11.69 2.68 -9.47
N ALA A 264 11.23 1.42 -9.53
CA ALA A 264 10.02 1.02 -8.80
C ALA A 264 10.28 0.82 -7.30
N ILE A 265 11.40 0.20 -6.94
CA ILE A 265 11.72 -0.20 -5.56
C ILE A 265 12.87 0.64 -5.01
N GLY A 266 13.99 0.67 -5.72
CA GLY A 266 15.23 1.31 -5.25
C GLY A 266 15.08 2.79 -4.96
N TRP A 267 14.23 3.50 -5.67
CA TRP A 267 13.94 4.92 -5.49
C TRP A 267 13.65 5.29 -4.02
N PHE A 268 12.83 4.49 -3.36
CA PHE A 268 12.48 4.67 -1.94
C PHE A 268 13.30 3.79 -1.01
N ALA A 269 13.51 2.54 -1.38
CA ALA A 269 14.17 1.58 -0.52
C ALA A 269 15.68 1.84 -0.35
N ASP A 270 16.39 2.19 -1.43
CA ASP A 270 17.83 2.37 -1.35
C ASP A 270 18.23 3.53 -0.40
N PRO A 271 17.60 4.72 -0.42
CA PRO A 271 17.90 5.75 0.58
C PRO A 271 17.62 5.31 2.01
N ILE A 272 16.50 4.61 2.24
CA ILE A 272 16.06 4.21 3.59
C ILE A 272 16.96 3.11 4.16
N TYR A 273 17.29 2.09 3.35
CA TYR A 273 18.01 0.92 3.84
C TYR A 273 19.51 0.92 3.52
N LEU A 274 19.95 1.60 2.44
CA LEU A 274 21.33 1.61 1.99
C LEU A 274 22.01 2.98 2.06
N GLY A 275 21.23 4.08 2.21
CA GLY A 275 21.74 5.43 2.39
C GLY A 275 22.12 6.16 1.10
N TYR A 276 21.56 5.79 -0.06
CA TYR A 276 21.80 6.48 -1.33
C TYR A 276 20.65 6.26 -2.32
N TYR A 277 20.48 7.16 -3.26
CA TYR A 277 19.62 6.93 -4.42
C TYR A 277 20.29 6.04 -5.45
N PRO A 278 19.54 5.18 -6.20
CA PRO A 278 20.10 4.35 -7.27
C PRO A 278 20.91 5.15 -8.28
N ALA A 279 22.05 4.61 -8.70
CA ALA A 279 22.93 5.28 -9.68
C ALA A 279 22.24 5.48 -11.04
N SER A 280 21.40 4.54 -11.46
CA SER A 280 20.57 4.65 -12.67
C SER A 280 19.65 5.87 -12.64
N MET A 281 19.00 6.13 -11.52
CA MET A 281 18.12 7.28 -11.34
C MET A 281 18.90 8.60 -11.32
N LYS A 282 20.06 8.65 -10.65
CA LYS A 282 20.94 9.84 -10.68
C LYS A 282 21.40 10.17 -12.09
N ALA A 283 21.76 9.13 -12.87
CA ALA A 283 22.18 9.30 -14.26
C ALA A 283 21.02 9.77 -15.16
N MET A 284 19.81 9.24 -14.96
CA MET A 284 18.62 9.57 -15.73
C MET A 284 18.12 10.99 -15.46
N LEU A 285 18.03 11.39 -14.19
CA LEU A 285 17.35 12.61 -13.78
C LEU A 285 18.30 13.80 -13.61
N GLY A 286 19.58 13.56 -13.34
CA GLY A 286 20.55 14.63 -13.07
C GLY A 286 20.09 15.54 -11.94
N ALA A 287 20.14 16.85 -12.16
CA ALA A 287 19.76 17.88 -11.17
C ALA A 287 18.25 17.90 -10.80
N ARG A 288 17.40 17.17 -11.51
CA ARG A 288 15.97 17.06 -11.18
C ARG A 288 15.69 16.09 -10.02
N LEU A 289 16.60 15.15 -9.74
CA LEU A 289 16.52 14.32 -8.54
C LEU A 289 17.04 15.13 -7.36
N PRO A 290 16.21 15.46 -6.35
CA PRO A 290 16.67 16.21 -5.19
C PRO A 290 17.77 15.44 -4.44
N GLU A 291 18.74 16.17 -3.89
CA GLU A 291 19.82 15.59 -3.10
C GLU A 291 19.55 15.73 -1.59
N PHE A 292 19.85 14.68 -0.83
CA PHE A 292 19.84 14.78 0.61
C PHE A 292 21.09 15.54 1.11
N THR A 293 20.90 16.49 2.01
CA THR A 293 22.00 17.00 2.82
C THR A 293 22.57 15.86 3.69
N PRO A 294 23.81 15.98 4.21
CA PRO A 294 24.37 14.98 5.12
C PRO A 294 23.49 14.72 6.35
N ALA A 295 22.83 15.75 6.89
CA ALA A 295 21.94 15.63 8.03
C ALA A 295 20.64 14.89 7.67
N GLU A 296 20.07 15.17 6.50
CA GLU A 296 18.89 14.45 6.00
C GLU A 296 19.20 13.00 5.70
N LEU A 297 20.35 12.71 5.09
CA LEU A 297 20.76 11.34 4.82
C LEU A 297 20.96 10.54 6.10
N ALA A 298 21.54 11.15 7.12
CA ALA A 298 21.68 10.53 8.45
C ALA A 298 20.33 10.29 9.13
N LEU A 299 19.30 11.10 8.83
CA LEU A 299 17.94 10.92 9.31
C LEU A 299 17.24 9.77 8.56
N VAL A 300 17.42 9.68 7.24
CA VAL A 300 16.75 8.73 6.34
C VAL A 300 17.34 7.33 6.44
N HIS A 301 18.66 7.21 6.43
CA HIS A 301 19.33 5.90 6.45
C HIS A 301 19.03 5.15 7.76
N GLY A 302 18.46 3.97 7.64
CA GLY A 302 18.06 3.13 8.76
C GLY A 302 16.75 3.55 9.43
N SER A 303 15.93 4.40 8.80
CA SER A 303 14.65 4.87 9.34
C SER A 303 13.50 3.87 9.23
N SER A 304 13.78 2.56 9.19
CA SER A 304 12.75 1.53 9.22
C SER A 304 13.21 0.33 10.01
N ASP A 305 12.32 -0.28 10.80
CA ASP A 305 12.62 -1.47 11.61
C ASP A 305 12.42 -2.77 10.80
N PHE A 306 11.79 -2.70 9.63
CA PHE A 306 11.47 -3.82 8.74
C PHE A 306 11.23 -3.31 7.30
N TYR A 307 11.10 -4.22 6.34
CA TYR A 307 10.67 -3.92 4.98
C TYR A 307 9.19 -4.23 4.82
N GLY A 308 8.34 -3.21 4.68
CA GLY A 308 6.93 -3.38 4.30
C GLY A 308 6.81 -3.50 2.78
N MET A 309 6.08 -4.50 2.30
CA MET A 309 5.97 -4.83 0.88
C MET A 309 4.52 -4.99 0.42
N ASN A 310 4.13 -4.19 -0.56
CA ASN A 310 2.92 -4.41 -1.36
C ASN A 310 3.33 -4.90 -2.75
N THR A 311 2.78 -6.03 -3.18
CA THR A 311 3.07 -6.59 -4.51
C THR A 311 1.90 -7.42 -5.03
N TYR A 312 1.71 -7.40 -6.34
CA TYR A 312 0.55 -8.02 -6.98
C TYR A 312 0.90 -8.87 -8.19
N THR A 313 1.96 -8.52 -8.93
CA THR A 313 2.23 -9.11 -10.24
C THR A 313 3.72 -9.30 -10.51
N THR A 314 4.03 -9.78 -11.70
CA THR A 314 5.37 -9.86 -12.26
C THR A 314 5.33 -9.29 -13.67
N LYS A 315 6.36 -8.56 -14.08
CA LYS A 315 6.43 -7.92 -15.40
C LYS A 315 7.64 -8.41 -16.18
N LEU A 316 7.49 -8.54 -17.49
CA LEU A 316 8.60 -8.75 -18.43
C LEU A 316 9.04 -7.39 -18.94
N ILE A 317 10.33 -7.08 -18.83
CA ILE A 317 10.89 -5.77 -19.08
C ILE A 317 11.68 -5.77 -20.40
N LYS A 318 11.43 -4.72 -21.20
CA LYS A 318 12.13 -4.42 -22.45
C LYS A 318 12.88 -3.10 -22.33
N ALA A 319 14.03 -3.04 -22.94
CA ALA A 319 14.75 -1.79 -23.16
C ALA A 319 14.00 -0.88 -24.16
N GLY A 320 14.25 0.43 -24.11
CA GLY A 320 13.78 1.40 -25.11
C GLY A 320 12.49 2.13 -24.74
N GLY A 321 11.99 2.01 -23.50
CA GLY A 321 10.88 2.83 -23.02
C GLY A 321 11.28 4.30 -22.86
N THR A 322 10.27 5.18 -22.75
CA THR A 322 10.46 6.64 -22.69
C THR A 322 10.01 7.27 -21.37
N LEU A 323 9.36 6.50 -20.51
CA LEU A 323 8.81 7.00 -19.25
C LEU A 323 9.86 6.93 -18.14
N GLU A 324 10.27 8.07 -17.62
CA GLU A 324 11.28 8.17 -16.56
C GLU A 324 10.84 7.47 -15.27
N HIS A 325 9.57 7.57 -14.90
CA HIS A 325 9.02 6.86 -13.74
C HIS A 325 8.93 5.33 -13.89
N HIS A 326 9.25 4.82 -15.07
CA HIS A 326 9.47 3.39 -15.35
C HIS A 326 10.95 3.05 -15.61
N GLY A 327 11.89 3.99 -15.36
CA GLY A 327 13.32 3.78 -15.60
C GLY A 327 13.69 3.74 -17.08
N LEU A 328 12.95 4.43 -17.95
CA LEU A 328 13.09 4.42 -19.42
C LEU A 328 12.96 3.00 -19.98
N THR A 329 12.10 2.18 -19.40
CA THR A 329 11.82 0.80 -19.81
C THR A 329 10.37 0.62 -20.21
N ASP A 330 10.10 -0.38 -21.04
CA ASP A 330 8.75 -0.87 -21.32
C ASP A 330 8.48 -2.18 -20.59
N SER A 331 7.22 -2.42 -20.28
CA SER A 331 6.79 -3.67 -19.64
C SER A 331 5.69 -4.37 -20.44
N THR A 332 5.69 -5.71 -20.36
CA THR A 332 4.67 -6.54 -20.99
C THR A 332 4.43 -7.80 -20.16
N PHE A 333 3.28 -8.46 -20.41
CA PHE A 333 2.99 -9.79 -19.89
C PHE A 333 3.13 -10.88 -20.98
N THR A 334 3.44 -10.50 -22.22
CA THR A 334 3.59 -11.43 -23.34
C THR A 334 5.05 -11.83 -23.51
N ARG A 335 5.32 -13.13 -23.45
CA ARG A 335 6.66 -13.71 -23.67
C ARG A 335 7.07 -13.59 -25.13
N PRO A 336 8.37 -13.80 -25.47
CA PRO A 336 8.85 -13.79 -26.85
C PRO A 336 8.13 -14.79 -27.78
N ASP A 337 7.63 -15.90 -27.24
CA ASP A 337 6.88 -16.92 -27.98
C ASP A 337 5.37 -16.59 -28.15
N GLY A 338 4.94 -15.41 -27.68
CA GLY A 338 3.55 -14.96 -27.76
C GLY A 338 2.64 -15.44 -26.62
N THR A 339 3.12 -16.29 -25.71
CA THR A 339 2.32 -16.75 -24.57
C THR A 339 2.23 -15.69 -23.47
N GLN A 340 1.14 -15.70 -22.70
CA GLN A 340 0.97 -14.82 -21.54
C GLN A 340 1.78 -15.31 -20.35
N LEU A 341 2.24 -14.39 -19.50
CA LEU A 341 3.01 -14.72 -18.30
C LEU A 341 2.17 -15.52 -17.31
N GLY A 342 0.91 -15.12 -17.11
CA GLY A 342 -0.01 -15.75 -16.20
C GLY A 342 -1.48 -15.41 -16.47
N VAL A 343 -2.36 -15.70 -15.52
CA VAL A 343 -3.79 -15.42 -15.61
C VAL A 343 -4.03 -13.92 -15.44
N GLN A 344 -4.76 -13.32 -16.40
CA GLN A 344 -5.09 -11.90 -16.39
C GLN A 344 -6.20 -11.59 -15.39
N ALA A 345 -5.96 -10.62 -14.50
CA ALA A 345 -6.96 -10.07 -13.61
C ALA A 345 -7.96 -9.13 -14.34
N HIS A 346 -8.92 -8.57 -13.59
CA HIS A 346 -9.82 -7.54 -14.14
C HIS A 346 -9.05 -6.30 -14.58
N CYS A 347 -8.18 -5.79 -13.73
CA CYS A 347 -7.28 -4.69 -14.06
C CYS A 347 -6.15 -5.14 -15.01
N SER A 348 -5.84 -4.32 -16.01
CA SER A 348 -4.89 -4.67 -17.08
C SER A 348 -3.45 -4.80 -16.62
N TRP A 349 -3.10 -4.19 -15.49
CA TRP A 349 -1.75 -4.14 -14.93
C TRP A 349 -1.37 -5.37 -14.10
N LEU A 350 -2.27 -6.35 -13.90
CA LEU A 350 -2.05 -7.51 -13.04
C LEU A 350 -2.26 -8.82 -13.79
N GLN A 351 -1.21 -9.66 -13.82
CA GLN A 351 -1.31 -11.09 -14.13
C GLN A 351 -0.73 -11.92 -12.97
N ALA A 352 -1.37 -13.05 -12.68
CA ALA A 352 -0.95 -13.97 -11.63
C ALA A 352 0.32 -14.74 -12.04
N TYR A 353 1.42 -14.62 -11.27
CA TYR A 353 2.65 -15.37 -11.52
C TYR A 353 3.42 -15.59 -10.21
N ALA A 354 3.08 -16.62 -9.47
CA ALA A 354 3.62 -16.94 -8.15
C ALA A 354 5.16 -17.14 -8.08
N PRO A 355 5.83 -17.69 -9.11
CA PRO A 355 7.30 -17.76 -9.08
C PRO A 355 7.97 -16.39 -8.95
N GLY A 356 7.37 -15.34 -9.53
CA GLY A 356 7.87 -13.98 -9.39
C GLY A 356 7.71 -13.42 -7.98
N PHE A 357 6.65 -13.78 -7.28
CA PHE A 357 6.47 -13.40 -5.88
C PHE A 357 7.59 -13.99 -5.00
N ARG A 358 7.93 -15.28 -5.15
CA ARG A 358 9.09 -15.88 -4.45
C ARG A 358 10.41 -15.19 -4.82
N ALA A 359 10.60 -14.88 -6.10
CA ALA A 359 11.80 -14.19 -6.57
C ALA A 359 11.94 -12.79 -5.97
N LEU A 360 10.84 -12.04 -5.87
CA LEU A 360 10.83 -10.72 -5.23
C LEU A 360 11.18 -10.80 -3.74
N LEU A 361 10.59 -11.72 -2.99
CA LEU A 361 10.92 -11.94 -1.57
C LEU A 361 12.42 -12.21 -1.38
N ASN A 362 13.00 -13.07 -2.22
CA ASN A 362 14.43 -13.37 -2.23
C ASN A 362 15.29 -12.15 -2.59
N TYR A 363 14.87 -11.37 -3.58
CA TYR A 363 15.57 -10.16 -3.99
C TYR A 363 15.62 -9.13 -2.85
N LEU A 364 14.50 -8.86 -2.22
CA LEU A 364 14.40 -7.91 -1.12
C LEU A 364 15.20 -8.36 0.10
N TRP A 365 15.10 -9.64 0.47
CA TRP A 365 15.86 -10.22 1.57
C TRP A 365 17.37 -10.12 1.36
N LYS A 366 17.84 -10.51 0.16
CA LYS A 366 19.26 -10.45 -0.18
C LYS A 366 19.81 -9.04 -0.30
N LYS A 367 19.01 -8.11 -0.84
CA LYS A 367 19.45 -6.72 -1.08
C LYS A 367 19.44 -5.88 0.20
N TYR A 368 18.39 -5.99 1.00
CA TYR A 368 18.18 -5.09 2.15
C TYR A 368 18.45 -5.75 3.51
N ASN A 369 18.42 -7.06 3.58
CA ASN A 369 18.67 -7.85 4.81
C ASN A 369 17.82 -7.38 6.01
N MET A 370 16.54 -7.09 5.75
CA MET A 370 15.55 -6.64 6.74
C MET A 370 14.41 -7.66 6.83
N PRO A 371 13.83 -7.88 8.02
CA PRO A 371 12.60 -8.66 8.10
C PRO A 371 11.54 -8.11 7.16
N ILE A 372 10.85 -8.98 6.40
CA ILE A 372 9.84 -8.59 5.42
C ILE A 372 8.44 -8.78 6.01
N TYR A 373 7.64 -7.74 5.93
CA TYR A 373 6.20 -7.78 6.19
C TYR A 373 5.47 -7.61 4.86
N VAL A 374 4.82 -8.68 4.37
CA VAL A 374 3.93 -8.58 3.21
C VAL A 374 2.66 -7.89 3.66
N THR A 375 2.53 -6.63 3.31
CA THR A 375 1.48 -5.73 3.79
C THR A 375 0.27 -5.65 2.87
N GLU A 376 0.46 -6.01 1.58
CA GLU A 376 -0.63 -6.25 0.63
C GLU A 376 -0.21 -7.26 -0.43
N ASN A 377 -1.17 -8.15 -0.76
CA ASN A 377 -1.13 -9.05 -1.91
C ASN A 377 -2.55 -9.46 -2.26
N GLY A 378 -2.96 -9.41 -3.53
CA GLY A 378 -4.35 -9.66 -3.90
C GLY A 378 -4.61 -9.75 -5.40
N PHE A 379 -5.83 -10.13 -5.76
CA PHE A 379 -6.24 -10.37 -7.14
C PHE A 379 -7.69 -9.94 -7.38
N ALA A 380 -7.93 -9.16 -8.42
CA ALA A 380 -9.27 -8.79 -8.87
C ALA A 380 -9.76 -9.80 -9.93
N VAL A 381 -10.80 -10.55 -9.62
CA VAL A 381 -11.37 -11.51 -10.58
C VAL A 381 -12.03 -10.77 -11.74
N LYS A 382 -11.76 -11.25 -12.95
CA LYS A 382 -12.27 -10.61 -14.17
C LYS A 382 -13.80 -10.56 -14.19
N ASP A 383 -14.34 -9.38 -14.43
CA ASP A 383 -15.77 -9.10 -14.58
C ASP A 383 -16.63 -9.54 -13.36
N GLU A 384 -16.02 -9.63 -12.17
CA GLU A 384 -16.68 -10.09 -10.95
C GLU A 384 -17.92 -9.24 -10.59
N GLY A 385 -17.83 -7.93 -10.75
CA GLY A 385 -18.93 -7.00 -10.44
C GLY A 385 -20.20 -7.19 -11.28
N THR A 386 -20.11 -7.90 -12.42
CA THR A 386 -21.24 -8.18 -13.31
C THR A 386 -21.84 -9.56 -13.13
N LYS A 387 -21.23 -10.41 -12.27
CA LYS A 387 -21.69 -11.76 -12.02
C LYS A 387 -22.82 -11.80 -10.97
N PRO A 388 -23.74 -12.77 -11.07
CA PRO A 388 -24.66 -13.06 -9.96
C PRO A 388 -23.88 -13.35 -8.67
N LEU A 389 -24.45 -13.00 -7.52
CA LEU A 389 -23.83 -13.21 -6.21
C LEU A 389 -23.32 -14.65 -6.03
N SER A 390 -24.13 -15.65 -6.41
CA SER A 390 -23.77 -17.08 -6.29
C SER A 390 -22.51 -17.48 -7.08
N GLU A 391 -22.18 -16.73 -8.14
CA GLU A 391 -20.96 -16.94 -8.93
C GLU A 391 -19.79 -16.07 -8.43
N ALA A 392 -20.09 -14.82 -8.06
CA ALA A 392 -19.09 -13.89 -7.56
C ALA A 392 -18.41 -14.38 -6.26
N VAL A 393 -19.14 -15.09 -5.39
CA VAL A 393 -18.60 -15.62 -4.14
C VAL A 393 -17.77 -16.91 -4.31
N GLU A 394 -17.84 -17.56 -5.48
CA GLU A 394 -17.01 -18.72 -5.83
C GLU A 394 -15.74 -18.32 -6.59
N ASP A 395 -15.07 -17.31 -6.17
CA ASP A 395 -13.95 -16.57 -6.77
C ASP A 395 -12.67 -17.43 -7.00
N THR A 396 -12.80 -18.52 -7.76
CA THR A 396 -11.76 -19.55 -7.99
C THR A 396 -10.42 -18.96 -8.46
N ASP A 397 -10.45 -17.97 -9.36
CA ASP A 397 -9.19 -17.35 -9.85
C ASP A 397 -8.43 -16.67 -8.71
N ARG A 398 -9.15 -16.02 -7.78
CA ARG A 398 -8.55 -15.40 -6.58
C ARG A 398 -8.04 -16.47 -5.62
N VAL A 399 -8.75 -17.58 -5.45
CA VAL A 399 -8.27 -18.74 -4.66
C VAL A 399 -6.96 -19.28 -5.25
N ASN A 400 -6.89 -19.50 -6.57
CA ASN A 400 -5.70 -20.00 -7.25
C ASN A 400 -4.51 -19.02 -7.12
N TYR A 401 -4.78 -17.71 -7.21
CA TYR A 401 -3.76 -16.68 -6.99
C TYR A 401 -3.18 -16.75 -5.57
N TYR A 402 -4.04 -16.80 -4.55
CA TYR A 402 -3.58 -16.91 -3.16
C TYR A 402 -2.87 -18.23 -2.91
N GLN A 403 -3.36 -19.34 -3.44
CA GLN A 403 -2.69 -20.64 -3.30
C GLN A 403 -1.25 -20.59 -3.80
N GLY A 404 -1.04 -20.13 -5.04
CA GLY A 404 0.30 -20.05 -5.61
C GLY A 404 1.22 -19.14 -4.82
N ASN A 405 0.73 -17.95 -4.40
CA ASN A 405 1.56 -16.98 -3.66
C ASN A 405 1.86 -17.43 -2.22
N LEU A 406 0.92 -18.06 -1.54
CA LEU A 406 1.14 -18.59 -0.19
C LEU A 406 2.11 -19.78 -0.19
N GLU A 407 2.03 -20.67 -1.21
CA GLU A 407 3.02 -21.73 -1.42
C GLU A 407 4.42 -21.14 -1.70
N ALA A 408 4.49 -20.08 -2.53
CA ALA A 408 5.73 -19.36 -2.81
C ALA A 408 6.31 -18.66 -1.56
N LEU A 409 5.46 -18.08 -0.71
CA LEU A 409 5.86 -17.50 0.58
C LEU A 409 6.44 -18.57 1.51
N LEU A 410 5.75 -19.69 1.66
CA LEU A 410 6.22 -20.80 2.50
C LEU A 410 7.58 -21.33 2.01
N ALA A 411 7.75 -21.47 0.69
CA ALA A 411 9.02 -21.88 0.11
C ALA A 411 10.14 -20.85 0.34
N ALA A 412 9.84 -19.54 0.23
CA ALA A 412 10.80 -18.49 0.53
C ALA A 412 11.28 -18.53 1.99
N VAL A 413 10.41 -18.83 2.93
CA VAL A 413 10.77 -19.01 4.35
C VAL A 413 11.54 -20.31 4.57
N ALA A 414 10.99 -21.43 4.11
CA ALA A 414 11.44 -22.76 4.48
C ALA A 414 12.70 -23.22 3.71
N GLU A 415 12.80 -22.84 2.45
CA GLU A 415 13.87 -23.30 1.55
C GLU A 415 14.92 -22.22 1.31
N ASP A 416 14.48 -20.95 1.21
CA ASP A 416 15.39 -19.84 0.87
C ASP A 416 15.88 -19.08 2.11
N GLY A 417 15.30 -19.30 3.29
CA GLY A 417 15.70 -18.68 4.55
C GLY A 417 15.36 -17.20 4.67
N CYS A 418 14.34 -16.74 3.93
CA CYS A 418 13.85 -15.37 4.04
C CYS A 418 13.14 -15.15 5.39
N ASP A 419 13.47 -14.06 6.11
CA ASP A 419 12.75 -13.66 7.33
C ASP A 419 11.47 -12.90 6.96
N ILE A 420 10.37 -13.65 6.76
CA ILE A 420 9.05 -13.09 6.43
C ILE A 420 8.16 -13.24 7.66
N ARG A 421 7.56 -12.13 8.12
CA ARG A 421 6.84 -12.09 9.40
C ARG A 421 5.36 -11.82 9.28
N SER A 422 4.87 -11.43 8.12
CA SER A 422 3.42 -11.26 7.92
C SER A 422 2.97 -11.51 6.50
N TYR A 423 1.63 -11.69 6.37
CA TYR A 423 0.94 -11.68 5.11
C TYR A 423 -0.46 -11.09 5.28
N TYR A 424 -0.78 -10.06 4.50
CA TYR A 424 -2.10 -9.44 4.48
C TYR A 424 -2.71 -9.52 3.09
N GLY A 425 -3.86 -10.20 3.00
CA GLY A 425 -4.65 -10.25 1.78
C GLY A 425 -5.28 -8.88 1.48
N TRP A 426 -5.11 -8.37 0.28
CA TRP A 426 -5.80 -7.20 -0.21
C TRP A 426 -7.01 -7.62 -1.04
N SER A 427 -8.19 -7.34 -0.57
CA SER A 427 -8.63 -6.61 0.60
C SER A 427 -9.63 -7.46 1.42
N LEU A 428 -9.88 -7.07 2.68
CA LEU A 428 -10.94 -7.69 3.49
C LEU A 428 -12.30 -7.63 2.78
N LEU A 429 -12.65 -6.45 2.27
CA LEU A 429 -13.92 -6.13 1.64
C LEU A 429 -13.71 -5.69 0.19
N ASP A 430 -14.66 -5.98 -0.70
CA ASP A 430 -14.82 -5.17 -1.92
C ASP A 430 -15.03 -3.73 -1.51
N ASN A 431 -14.38 -2.77 -2.17
CA ASN A 431 -14.33 -1.40 -1.69
C ASN A 431 -14.20 -0.39 -2.85
N PHE A 432 -13.97 0.87 -2.54
CA PHE A 432 -13.67 1.92 -3.50
C PHE A 432 -12.23 1.76 -4.01
N GLU A 433 -12.06 1.24 -5.24
CA GLU A 433 -10.74 0.99 -5.84
C GLU A 433 -10.23 2.23 -6.59
N TRP A 434 -10.09 3.33 -5.90
CA TRP A 434 -9.49 4.57 -6.38
C TRP A 434 -10.09 5.06 -7.71
N GLY A 435 -9.26 5.22 -8.75
CA GLY A 435 -9.70 5.62 -10.08
C GLY A 435 -10.67 4.64 -10.76
N ASP A 436 -10.69 3.37 -10.35
CA ASP A 436 -11.64 2.37 -10.85
C ASP A 436 -13.03 2.46 -10.18
N GLY A 437 -13.17 3.25 -9.12
CA GLY A 437 -14.42 3.31 -8.37
C GLY A 437 -14.78 1.95 -7.75
N TYR A 438 -15.98 1.47 -7.98
CA TYR A 438 -16.46 0.18 -7.47
C TYR A 438 -16.48 -0.94 -8.52
N VAL A 439 -15.93 -0.68 -9.70
CA VAL A 439 -15.89 -1.64 -10.82
C VAL A 439 -14.90 -2.78 -10.54
N THR A 440 -13.73 -2.47 -10.04
CA THR A 440 -12.68 -3.43 -9.71
C THR A 440 -12.84 -3.92 -8.28
N ARG A 441 -12.92 -5.25 -8.08
CA ARG A 441 -13.17 -5.88 -6.78
C ARG A 441 -11.99 -6.74 -6.34
N PHE A 442 -11.35 -6.35 -5.24
CA PHE A 442 -10.24 -7.10 -4.63
C PHE A 442 -10.63 -7.86 -3.36
N GLY A 443 -11.81 -7.60 -2.82
CA GLY A 443 -12.24 -8.16 -1.54
C GLY A 443 -12.29 -9.68 -1.52
N VAL A 444 -11.89 -10.27 -0.41
CA VAL A 444 -12.21 -11.67 -0.08
C VAL A 444 -13.63 -11.80 0.47
N THR A 445 -14.28 -10.68 0.69
CA THR A 445 -15.69 -10.55 1.08
C THR A 445 -16.39 -9.72 0.03
N TYR A 446 -17.46 -10.26 -0.55
CA TYR A 446 -18.36 -9.52 -1.41
C TYR A 446 -19.13 -8.48 -0.60
N VAL A 447 -19.21 -7.25 -1.12
CA VAL A 447 -20.06 -6.20 -0.55
C VAL A 447 -21.13 -5.84 -1.57
N ASN A 448 -22.39 -5.93 -1.14
CA ASN A 448 -23.49 -5.33 -1.88
C ASN A 448 -23.53 -3.82 -1.52
N TYR A 449 -23.15 -2.96 -2.44
CA TYR A 449 -23.03 -1.53 -2.14
C TYR A 449 -24.38 -0.82 -1.90
N ASP A 450 -25.51 -1.40 -2.32
CA ASP A 450 -26.84 -0.84 -2.04
C ASP A 450 -27.33 -1.17 -0.63
N THR A 451 -27.09 -2.41 -0.17
CA THR A 451 -27.58 -2.90 1.13
C THR A 451 -26.49 -2.97 2.20
N GLN A 452 -25.23 -2.84 1.81
CA GLN A 452 -24.07 -2.99 2.67
C GLN A 452 -23.93 -4.39 3.29
N GLU A 453 -24.56 -5.41 2.69
CA GLU A 453 -24.41 -6.80 3.11
C GLU A 453 -23.00 -7.30 2.74
N ARG A 454 -22.35 -8.03 3.69
CA ARG A 454 -21.06 -8.65 3.54
C ARG A 454 -21.23 -10.16 3.39
N VAL A 455 -20.79 -10.72 2.25
CA VAL A 455 -20.87 -12.17 1.99
C VAL A 455 -19.45 -12.73 1.77
N PRO A 456 -18.99 -13.66 2.65
CA PRO A 456 -17.68 -14.29 2.51
C PRO A 456 -17.52 -15.03 1.18
N LYS A 457 -16.41 -14.78 0.47
CA LYS A 457 -16.06 -15.48 -0.77
C LYS A 457 -15.26 -16.77 -0.47
N ALA A 458 -15.09 -17.63 -1.47
CA ALA A 458 -14.30 -18.85 -1.37
C ALA A 458 -12.84 -18.54 -0.95
N SER A 459 -12.27 -17.47 -1.45
CA SER A 459 -10.91 -17.01 -1.09
C SER A 459 -10.74 -16.72 0.40
N ALA A 460 -11.74 -16.15 1.08
CA ALA A 460 -11.67 -15.93 2.53
C ALA A 460 -11.55 -17.25 3.30
N ARG A 461 -12.36 -18.24 2.91
CA ARG A 461 -12.34 -19.59 3.53
C ARG A 461 -11.02 -20.30 3.23
N PHE A 462 -10.51 -20.16 2.02
CA PHE A 462 -9.23 -20.74 1.61
C PHE A 462 -8.06 -20.18 2.45
N ILE A 463 -7.91 -18.87 2.53
CA ILE A 463 -6.83 -18.21 3.29
C ILE A 463 -6.87 -18.63 4.77
N ALA A 464 -8.05 -18.60 5.39
CA ALA A 464 -8.24 -19.00 6.77
C ALA A 464 -7.80 -20.45 7.03
N THR A 465 -8.18 -21.36 6.14
CA THR A 465 -7.81 -22.77 6.23
C THR A 465 -6.31 -22.97 6.03
N TRP A 466 -5.74 -22.31 5.02
CA TRP A 466 -4.33 -22.44 4.69
C TRP A 466 -3.44 -21.99 5.86
N PHE A 467 -3.69 -20.83 6.47
CA PHE A 467 -2.90 -20.35 7.60
C PHE A 467 -3.07 -21.20 8.87
N LYS A 468 -4.28 -21.74 9.10
CA LYS A 468 -4.51 -22.68 10.20
C LYS A 468 -3.65 -23.95 10.08
N GLU A 469 -3.39 -24.40 8.86
CA GLU A 469 -2.61 -25.60 8.57
C GLU A 469 -1.09 -25.32 8.58
N HIS A 470 -0.67 -24.14 8.16
CA HIS A 470 0.73 -23.83 7.86
C HIS A 470 1.43 -22.92 8.88
N VAL A 471 0.73 -22.34 9.84
CA VAL A 471 1.36 -21.64 10.98
C VAL A 471 1.58 -22.66 12.10
N ALA A 472 2.76 -22.58 12.77
CA ALA A 472 3.04 -23.42 13.92
C ALA A 472 2.06 -23.12 15.08
N ALA A 473 1.74 -24.15 15.87
CA ALA A 473 0.86 -24.01 17.03
C ALA A 473 1.53 -23.25 18.18
#